data_55272718ddcff275a395b6cb67401f7b
#
_entry.id   55272718ddcff275a395b6cb67401f7b
#
_cell.length_a   1.000
_cell.length_b   1.000
_cell.length_c   1.000
_cell.angle_alpha   90.00
_cell.angle_beta   90.00
_cell.angle_gamma   90.00
#
_symmetry.space_group_name_H-M   'P 1'
#
loop_
_entity.id
_entity.type
_entity.pdbx_description
1 polymer ?
#
loop_
_entity_poly.entity_id
_entity_poly.type
_entity_poly.pdbx_seq_one_letter_code
_entity_poly.pdbx_strand_id
1 'polypeptide(L)'
;MTGTRPEAGTNDPRPLFPAFDSVDPPQSALIDKCVHCGFCLPSCPTYMLWGEEMDSPRGRIYLMKAALDGRTPISESFVRHFDACLGCMACVTACPSGVQYGPLVERTRAQIERHYERPLFDRLFRAGLFSLVPYPNRLRVLLAPLAVVGGAVRAFGRSGLSTWLPARLRALLTLAPRVTWAAITSRVAERTPAVGTTRLTVGLLTGCVQRLVFSHVNVATINVLAAEGCEVIAPPTQGCCGALALHAGRLDEARAFARKLIAAFDGSGVERIVVNAAGCGSSMKEYGELLADDPAWASRAHAFASRVRDVSEVVSELGAPRAPRHPLNGTVVYHDACHLAHAQGVRAQPRDLLRAIPGLDVVSPAEPEVCCGSAGIYNLVQPQAAGDLGERKVGHISVLRPDFVATGNPGCMIQIAAAATRQGHQWPVVHPIQLVDASIRGLAGPES
;
A
#
# COMPACT_ATOMS: atom_id res chain seq x y z
N MET A 1 55.66 -47.48 -7.08
CA MET A 1 55.51 -46.41 -6.10
C MET A 1 54.34 -45.51 -6.61
N THR A 2 53.16 -45.82 -6.14
CA THR A 2 51.91 -45.12 -6.51
C THR A 2 51.63 -44.05 -5.43
N GLY A 3 51.88 -42.80 -5.78
CA GLY A 3 51.60 -41.69 -4.88
C GLY A 3 50.11 -41.34 -4.95
N THR A 4 49.37 -41.60 -3.89
CA THR A 4 48.00 -41.12 -3.66
C THR A 4 48.03 -39.62 -3.45
N ARG A 5 47.30 -38.85 -4.32
CA ARG A 5 46.99 -37.43 -4.08
C ARG A 5 46.14 -37.32 -2.81
N PRO A 6 46.41 -36.35 -1.92
CA PRO A 6 45.51 -36.08 -0.83
C PRO A 6 44.22 -35.47 -1.39
N GLU A 7 43.06 -35.97 -0.91
CA GLU A 7 41.74 -35.41 -1.17
C GLU A 7 41.70 -33.94 -0.70
N ALA A 8 41.25 -33.07 -1.59
CA ALA A 8 41.00 -31.67 -1.29
C ALA A 8 39.90 -31.61 -0.21
N GLY A 9 40.30 -31.27 1.02
CA GLY A 9 39.35 -30.97 2.09
C GLY A 9 38.37 -29.90 1.61
N THR A 10 37.10 -30.16 1.81
CA THR A 10 35.99 -29.19 1.62
C THR A 10 36.23 -28.06 2.61
N ASN A 11 36.94 -27.02 2.16
CA ASN A 11 36.93 -25.73 2.83
C ASN A 11 35.55 -25.11 2.60
N ASP A 12 34.58 -25.48 3.41
CA ASP A 12 33.36 -24.70 3.58
C ASP A 12 33.77 -23.50 4.46
N PRO A 13 33.92 -22.28 3.89
CA PRO A 13 34.32 -21.15 4.68
C PRO A 13 33.20 -20.86 5.67
N ARG A 14 33.48 -21.02 6.96
CA ARG A 14 32.53 -20.56 8.00
C ARG A 14 32.14 -19.15 7.68
N PRO A 15 30.84 -18.82 7.74
CA PRO A 15 30.39 -17.47 7.45
C PRO A 15 31.15 -16.50 8.35
N LEU A 16 31.79 -15.50 7.75
CA LEU A 16 32.53 -14.46 8.46
C LEU A 16 31.65 -13.68 9.41
N PHE A 17 30.35 -13.55 9.02
CA PHE A 17 29.35 -12.83 9.78
C PHE A 17 28.00 -13.59 9.76
N PRO A 18 27.46 -14.03 10.92
CA PRO A 18 26.10 -14.54 11.01
C PRO A 18 25.15 -13.35 10.83
N ALA A 19 24.66 -13.12 9.60
CA ALA A 19 23.82 -11.97 9.30
C ALA A 19 22.32 -12.27 9.48
N PHE A 20 21.88 -13.47 9.05
CA PHE A 20 20.49 -13.90 9.16
C PHE A 20 20.36 -15.11 10.08
N ASP A 21 19.29 -15.14 10.89
CA ASP A 21 18.92 -16.33 11.66
C ASP A 21 18.11 -17.33 10.82
N SER A 22 17.75 -18.46 11.40
CA SER A 22 16.97 -19.51 10.73
C SER A 22 15.46 -19.24 10.67
N VAL A 23 14.98 -18.16 11.31
CA VAL A 23 13.56 -17.81 11.35
C VAL A 23 13.22 -16.90 10.17
N ASP A 24 12.44 -17.39 9.22
CA ASP A 24 11.99 -16.65 8.05
C ASP A 24 13.12 -15.92 7.26
N PRO A 25 14.27 -16.55 6.92
CA PRO A 25 15.29 -15.90 6.10
C PRO A 25 14.80 -15.73 4.64
N PRO A 26 15.37 -14.78 3.89
CA PRO A 26 15.13 -14.71 2.45
C PRO A 26 15.51 -16.04 1.77
N GLN A 27 14.62 -16.59 0.96
CA GLN A 27 14.82 -17.90 0.34
C GLN A 27 15.85 -17.83 -0.79
N SER A 28 16.92 -18.66 -0.71
CA SER A 28 17.95 -18.75 -1.76
C SER A 28 17.36 -19.05 -3.13
N ALA A 29 16.39 -19.96 -3.19
CA ALA A 29 15.73 -20.32 -4.44
C ALA A 29 15.01 -19.14 -5.16
N LEU A 30 14.56 -18.14 -4.41
CA LEU A 30 14.00 -16.90 -4.98
C LEU A 30 15.09 -15.91 -5.39
N ILE A 31 16.17 -15.83 -4.63
CA ILE A 31 17.36 -15.01 -4.92
C ILE A 31 18.04 -15.49 -6.21
N ASP A 32 18.24 -16.77 -6.34
CA ASP A 32 18.97 -17.41 -7.46
C ASP A 32 18.20 -17.31 -8.81
N LYS A 33 16.93 -16.93 -8.79
CA LYS A 33 16.20 -16.54 -10.02
C LYS A 33 16.70 -15.25 -10.65
N CYS A 34 17.42 -14.40 -9.89
CA CYS A 34 17.91 -13.14 -10.40
C CYS A 34 19.19 -13.33 -11.25
N VAL A 35 19.07 -13.07 -12.53
CA VAL A 35 20.20 -13.12 -13.49
C VAL A 35 20.91 -11.76 -13.67
N HIS A 36 20.62 -10.79 -12.83
CA HIS A 36 21.21 -9.45 -12.83
C HIS A 36 21.12 -8.68 -14.15
N CYS A 37 20.13 -8.95 -15.01
CA CYS A 37 19.99 -8.36 -16.34
C CYS A 37 19.72 -6.84 -16.36
N GLY A 38 19.21 -6.25 -15.26
CA GLY A 38 18.99 -4.81 -15.13
C GLY A 38 17.62 -4.29 -15.61
N PHE A 39 16.72 -5.11 -16.16
CA PHE A 39 15.37 -4.65 -16.59
C PHE A 39 14.55 -3.99 -15.49
N CYS A 40 14.83 -4.28 -14.22
CA CYS A 40 14.18 -3.67 -13.07
C CYS A 40 14.68 -2.25 -12.72
N LEU A 41 15.81 -1.80 -13.28
CA LEU A 41 16.42 -0.51 -12.93
C LEU A 41 15.54 0.69 -13.30
N PRO A 42 15.05 0.81 -14.56
CA PRO A 42 14.22 1.96 -14.95
C PRO A 42 12.87 2.00 -14.22
N SER A 43 12.41 0.89 -13.64
CA SER A 43 11.15 0.83 -12.90
C SER A 43 11.32 1.11 -11.40
N CYS A 44 12.56 1.18 -10.89
CA CYS A 44 12.83 1.36 -9.48
C CYS A 44 12.89 2.84 -9.09
N PRO A 45 11.96 3.34 -8.23
CA PRO A 45 11.94 4.74 -7.84
C PRO A 45 13.24 5.21 -7.16
N THR A 46 13.85 4.38 -6.30
CA THR A 46 15.08 4.75 -5.61
C THR A 46 16.29 4.78 -6.55
N TYR A 47 16.35 3.88 -7.52
CA TYR A 47 17.37 3.94 -8.55
C TYR A 47 17.19 5.16 -9.49
N MET A 48 15.94 5.50 -9.82
CA MET A 48 15.64 6.69 -10.62
C MET A 48 16.04 8.00 -9.91
N LEU A 49 15.97 8.04 -8.58
CA LEU A 49 16.36 9.21 -7.79
C LEU A 49 17.88 9.36 -7.64
N TRP A 50 18.57 8.24 -7.41
CA TRP A 50 19.96 8.30 -6.92
C TRP A 50 20.99 7.65 -7.85
N GLY A 51 20.59 6.79 -8.79
CA GLY A 51 21.51 6.05 -9.66
C GLY A 51 22.41 5.06 -8.91
N GLU A 52 22.15 4.82 -7.62
CA GLU A 52 22.94 3.96 -6.76
C GLU A 52 22.55 2.49 -6.95
N GLU A 53 23.54 1.64 -7.31
CA GLU A 53 23.29 0.24 -7.62
C GLU A 53 22.69 -0.53 -6.42
N MET A 54 23.19 -0.29 -5.20
CA MET A 54 22.70 -0.97 -4.00
C MET A 54 21.28 -0.52 -3.62
N ASP A 55 20.79 0.60 -4.17
CA ASP A 55 19.42 1.05 -4.03
C ASP A 55 18.51 0.57 -5.18
N SER A 56 19.03 -0.28 -6.06
CA SER A 56 18.27 -0.98 -7.10
C SER A 56 17.72 -2.34 -6.60
N PRO A 57 16.73 -2.93 -7.27
CA PRO A 57 16.21 -4.26 -6.89
C PRO A 57 17.29 -5.35 -6.99
N ARG A 58 18.06 -5.38 -8.09
CA ARG A 58 19.11 -6.40 -8.25
C ARG A 58 20.28 -6.18 -7.28
N GLY A 59 20.63 -4.93 -6.96
CA GLY A 59 21.65 -4.62 -5.95
C GLY A 59 21.22 -5.07 -4.57
N ARG A 60 19.95 -4.86 -4.18
CA ARG A 60 19.40 -5.37 -2.92
C ARG A 60 19.36 -6.90 -2.88
N ILE A 61 19.04 -7.57 -4.00
CA ILE A 61 19.11 -9.04 -4.09
C ILE A 61 20.57 -9.52 -3.90
N TYR A 62 21.55 -8.83 -4.47
CA TYR A 62 22.95 -9.10 -4.25
C TYR A 62 23.35 -8.95 -2.78
N LEU A 63 22.86 -7.90 -2.10
CA LEU A 63 23.06 -7.72 -0.65
C LEU A 63 22.43 -8.85 0.17
N MET A 64 21.21 -9.29 -0.19
CA MET A 64 20.56 -10.44 0.47
C MET A 64 21.40 -11.70 0.33
N LYS A 65 21.92 -11.99 -0.88
CA LYS A 65 22.81 -13.11 -1.15
C LYS A 65 24.09 -13.03 -0.33
N ALA A 66 24.71 -11.84 -0.32
CA ALA A 66 25.94 -11.61 0.43
C ALA A 66 25.73 -11.81 1.96
N ALA A 67 24.56 -11.44 2.48
CA ALA A 67 24.22 -11.65 3.89
C ALA A 67 23.96 -13.14 4.19
N LEU A 68 23.24 -13.86 3.32
CA LEU A 68 23.05 -15.31 3.44
C LEU A 68 24.37 -16.09 3.42
N ASP A 69 25.29 -15.68 2.53
CA ASP A 69 26.62 -16.29 2.41
C ASP A 69 27.58 -15.87 3.55
N GLY A 70 27.11 -15.03 4.48
CA GLY A 70 27.94 -14.53 5.58
C GLY A 70 29.07 -13.60 5.15
N ARG A 71 28.98 -12.98 3.98
CA ARG A 71 29.98 -12.05 3.43
C ARG A 71 29.77 -10.60 3.87
N THR A 72 28.59 -10.25 4.37
CA THR A 72 28.28 -8.92 4.90
C THR A 72 27.37 -9.02 6.13
N PRO A 73 27.62 -8.21 7.18
CA PRO A 73 26.73 -8.15 8.35
C PRO A 73 25.48 -7.29 8.05
N ILE A 74 24.47 -7.36 8.93
CA ILE A 74 23.36 -6.39 8.98
C ILE A 74 23.89 -5.08 9.61
N SER A 75 24.65 -4.32 8.84
CA SER A 75 25.23 -3.04 9.23
C SER A 75 24.25 -1.88 8.99
N GLU A 76 24.57 -0.69 9.50
CA GLU A 76 23.81 0.53 9.21
C GLU A 76 23.68 0.79 7.70
N SER A 77 24.77 0.58 6.94
CA SER A 77 24.75 0.72 5.48
C SER A 77 23.80 -0.29 4.82
N PHE A 78 23.84 -1.57 5.25
CA PHE A 78 22.91 -2.58 4.77
C PHE A 78 21.45 -2.16 5.04
N VAL A 79 21.14 -1.79 6.28
CA VAL A 79 19.79 -1.38 6.69
C VAL A 79 19.30 -0.17 5.90
N ARG A 80 20.16 0.81 5.65
CA ARG A 80 19.83 2.01 4.85
C ARG A 80 19.28 1.64 3.48
N HIS A 81 19.88 0.71 2.76
CA HIS A 81 19.44 0.28 1.43
C HIS A 81 18.06 -0.39 1.47
N PHE A 82 17.75 -1.17 2.51
CA PHE A 82 16.44 -1.81 2.66
C PHE A 82 15.36 -0.85 3.20
N ASP A 83 15.72 0.09 4.06
CA ASP A 83 14.82 1.17 4.51
C ASP A 83 14.50 2.17 3.37
N ALA A 84 15.43 2.33 2.42
CA ALA A 84 15.21 3.13 1.22
C ALA A 84 14.24 2.48 0.21
N CYS A 85 14.03 1.17 0.23
CA CYS A 85 13.11 0.49 -0.66
C CYS A 85 11.64 0.84 -0.33
N LEU A 86 10.87 1.26 -1.33
CA LEU A 86 9.44 1.54 -1.15
C LEU A 86 8.56 0.27 -1.08
N GLY A 87 9.07 -0.89 -1.48
CA GLY A 87 8.24 -2.09 -1.60
C GLY A 87 7.12 -1.97 -2.63
N CYS A 88 7.29 -1.16 -3.67
CA CYS A 88 6.25 -0.84 -4.66
C CYS A 88 5.97 -1.95 -5.68
N MET A 89 6.77 -2.99 -5.71
CA MET A 89 6.65 -4.18 -6.60
C MET A 89 6.78 -3.89 -8.10
N ALA A 90 7.15 -2.69 -8.53
CA ALA A 90 7.36 -2.37 -9.95
C ALA A 90 8.46 -3.24 -10.59
N CYS A 91 9.46 -3.62 -9.81
CA CYS A 91 10.52 -4.53 -10.23
C CYS A 91 10.03 -5.97 -10.49
N VAL A 92 8.95 -6.40 -9.84
CA VAL A 92 8.34 -7.73 -10.08
C VAL A 92 7.73 -7.77 -11.47
N THR A 93 6.96 -6.76 -11.82
CA THR A 93 6.32 -6.65 -13.16
C THR A 93 7.36 -6.49 -14.28
N ALA A 94 8.46 -5.79 -14.00
CA ALA A 94 9.52 -5.57 -14.98
C ALA A 94 10.47 -6.76 -15.15
N CYS A 95 10.39 -7.79 -14.29
CA CYS A 95 11.36 -8.88 -14.28
C CYS A 95 10.99 -10.01 -15.26
N PRO A 96 11.77 -10.25 -16.33
CA PRO A 96 11.52 -11.35 -17.26
C PRO A 96 11.79 -12.73 -16.63
N SER A 97 12.65 -12.79 -15.60
CA SER A 97 12.96 -14.04 -14.87
C SER A 97 11.95 -14.39 -13.77
N GLY A 98 10.90 -13.58 -13.58
CA GLY A 98 9.85 -13.84 -12.59
C GLY A 98 10.31 -13.85 -11.14
N VAL A 99 11.31 -13.00 -10.78
CA VAL A 99 11.75 -12.86 -9.39
C VAL A 99 10.63 -12.30 -8.53
N GLN A 100 10.27 -13.04 -7.49
CA GLN A 100 9.27 -12.60 -6.50
C GLN A 100 9.97 -11.78 -5.41
N TYR A 101 10.08 -10.49 -5.66
CA TYR A 101 10.83 -9.57 -4.80
C TYR A 101 10.10 -9.26 -3.47
N GLY A 102 8.77 -9.33 -3.42
CA GLY A 102 7.96 -9.05 -2.22
C GLY A 102 8.40 -9.87 -1.01
N PRO A 103 8.28 -11.21 -1.07
CA PRO A 103 8.73 -12.10 0.01
C PRO A 103 10.20 -11.90 0.38
N LEU A 104 11.07 -11.60 -0.58
CA LEU A 104 12.50 -11.37 -0.31
C LEU A 104 12.73 -10.13 0.56
N VAL A 105 12.12 -8.99 0.20
CA VAL A 105 12.31 -7.74 0.93
C VAL A 105 11.64 -7.76 2.30
N GLU A 106 10.48 -8.40 2.43
CA GLU A 106 9.74 -8.51 3.70
C GLU A 106 10.47 -9.39 4.70
N ARG A 107 10.96 -10.55 4.27
CA ARG A 107 11.79 -11.45 5.10
C ARG A 107 13.12 -10.79 5.47
N THR A 108 13.76 -10.06 4.55
CA THR A 108 14.98 -9.30 4.88
C THR A 108 14.71 -8.23 5.93
N ARG A 109 13.58 -7.51 5.81
CA ARG A 109 13.16 -6.52 6.82
C ARG A 109 12.87 -7.17 8.17
N ALA A 110 12.31 -8.38 8.18
CA ALA A 110 12.09 -9.12 9.43
C ALA A 110 13.42 -9.49 10.11
N GLN A 111 14.43 -9.88 9.34
CA GLN A 111 15.78 -10.09 9.85
C GLN A 111 16.39 -8.79 10.41
N ILE A 112 16.21 -7.67 9.70
CA ILE A 112 16.68 -6.36 10.18
C ILE A 112 15.99 -5.97 11.48
N GLU A 113 14.66 -6.12 11.60
CA GLU A 113 13.94 -5.77 12.84
C GLU A 113 14.38 -6.62 14.05
N ARG A 114 14.85 -7.84 13.84
CA ARG A 114 15.37 -8.72 14.91
C ARG A 114 16.83 -8.46 15.28
N HIS A 115 17.68 -8.10 14.33
CA HIS A 115 19.14 -8.11 14.51
C HIS A 115 19.78 -6.72 14.49
N TYR A 116 19.06 -5.67 14.09
CA TYR A 116 19.59 -4.31 14.03
C TYR A 116 19.00 -3.41 15.11
N GLU A 117 19.88 -2.89 15.96
CA GLU A 117 19.48 -1.90 16.97
C GLU A 117 19.39 -0.51 16.36
N ARG A 118 18.17 -0.06 16.11
CA ARG A 118 17.90 1.28 15.59
C ARG A 118 18.22 2.35 16.64
N PRO A 119 18.65 3.56 16.23
CA PRO A 119 18.76 4.71 17.13
C PRO A 119 17.47 4.94 17.92
N LEU A 120 17.60 5.38 19.18
CA LEU A 120 16.48 5.51 20.11
C LEU A 120 15.30 6.30 19.53
N PHE A 121 15.59 7.45 18.90
CA PHE A 121 14.54 8.27 18.29
C PHE A 121 13.78 7.53 17.16
N ASP A 122 14.49 6.81 16.29
CA ASP A 122 13.86 6.02 15.23
C ASP A 122 13.00 4.90 15.81
N ARG A 123 13.49 4.22 16.83
CA ARG A 123 12.78 3.16 17.54
C ARG A 123 11.49 3.67 18.18
N LEU A 124 11.56 4.78 18.91
CA LEU A 124 10.39 5.39 19.56
C LEU A 124 9.38 5.91 18.52
N PHE A 125 9.85 6.56 17.46
CA PHE A 125 8.99 7.07 16.40
C PHE A 125 8.23 5.93 15.70
N ARG A 126 8.93 4.86 15.31
CA ARG A 126 8.30 3.66 14.71
C ARG A 126 7.34 2.99 15.69
N ALA A 127 7.74 2.80 16.95
CA ALA A 127 6.87 2.23 17.99
C ALA A 127 5.57 3.04 18.14
N GLY A 128 5.66 4.36 18.15
CA GLY A 128 4.50 5.25 18.16
C GLY A 128 3.58 5.03 16.95
N LEU A 129 4.15 4.99 15.74
CA LEU A 129 3.37 4.76 14.52
C LEU A 129 2.64 3.40 14.54
N PHE A 130 3.35 2.32 14.87
CA PHE A 130 2.77 0.96 14.88
C PHE A 130 1.79 0.73 16.04
N SER A 131 1.92 1.46 17.15
CA SER A 131 0.96 1.39 18.25
C SER A 131 -0.32 2.21 18.03
N LEU A 132 -0.32 3.15 17.10
CA LEU A 132 -1.44 4.08 16.86
C LEU A 132 -2.17 3.79 15.54
N VAL A 133 -1.45 3.77 14.42
CA VAL A 133 -2.05 3.75 13.07
C VAL A 133 -2.89 2.49 12.79
N PRO A 134 -2.45 1.25 13.14
CA PRO A 134 -3.24 0.04 12.90
C PRO A 134 -4.49 -0.10 13.77
N TYR A 135 -4.62 0.73 14.82
CA TYR A 135 -5.69 0.62 15.82
C TYR A 135 -6.71 1.76 15.68
N PRO A 136 -7.87 1.55 15.02
CA PRO A 136 -8.81 2.61 14.70
C PRO A 136 -9.27 3.44 15.89
N ASN A 137 -9.45 2.83 17.06
CA ASN A 137 -9.88 3.55 18.26
C ASN A 137 -8.78 4.47 18.81
N ARG A 138 -7.52 4.02 18.83
CA ARG A 138 -6.38 4.85 19.24
C ARG A 138 -6.15 5.97 18.23
N LEU A 139 -6.21 5.64 16.94
CA LEU A 139 -6.07 6.62 15.86
C LEU A 139 -7.18 7.67 15.91
N ARG A 140 -8.43 7.28 16.25
CA ARG A 140 -9.56 8.20 16.44
C ARG A 140 -9.28 9.23 17.52
N VAL A 141 -8.79 8.79 18.69
CA VAL A 141 -8.43 9.70 19.78
C VAL A 141 -7.32 10.65 19.37
N LEU A 142 -6.30 10.15 18.66
CA LEU A 142 -5.20 10.98 18.15
C LEU A 142 -5.66 12.02 17.13
N LEU A 143 -6.60 11.65 16.26
CA LEU A 143 -7.08 12.51 15.17
C LEU A 143 -8.19 13.49 15.63
N ALA A 144 -8.88 13.22 16.74
CA ALA A 144 -9.98 14.05 17.21
C ALA A 144 -9.61 15.56 17.37
N PRO A 145 -8.45 15.92 17.95
CA PRO A 145 -8.03 17.33 18.02
C PRO A 145 -7.86 17.97 16.63
N LEU A 146 -7.45 17.21 15.61
CA LEU A 146 -7.27 17.74 14.25
C LEU A 146 -8.58 18.18 13.60
N ALA A 147 -9.73 17.66 14.07
CA ALA A 147 -11.03 18.13 13.61
C ALA A 147 -11.30 19.60 14.02
N VAL A 148 -10.65 20.07 15.09
CA VAL A 148 -10.78 21.46 15.57
C VAL A 148 -9.60 22.32 15.08
N VAL A 149 -8.37 21.87 15.34
CA VAL A 149 -7.17 22.68 15.08
C VAL A 149 -6.46 22.34 13.77
N GLY A 150 -6.95 21.39 13.01
CA GLY A 150 -6.27 20.87 11.80
C GLY A 150 -6.00 21.94 10.74
N GLY A 151 -6.82 22.97 10.65
CA GLY A 151 -6.57 24.13 9.80
C GLY A 151 -5.28 24.86 10.19
N ALA A 152 -5.14 25.18 11.48
CA ALA A 152 -3.95 25.84 12.02
C ALA A 152 -2.70 24.96 11.92
N VAL A 153 -2.83 23.65 12.20
CA VAL A 153 -1.73 22.67 12.07
C VAL A 153 -1.18 22.63 10.64
N ARG A 154 -2.06 22.59 9.64
CA ARG A 154 -1.65 22.59 8.22
C ARG A 154 -1.06 23.95 7.81
N ALA A 155 -1.62 25.06 8.27
CA ALA A 155 -1.09 26.40 8.01
C ALA A 155 0.32 26.54 8.60
N PHE A 156 0.52 26.08 9.82
CA PHE A 156 1.85 26.05 10.45
C PHE A 156 2.82 25.13 9.67
N GLY A 157 2.41 23.94 9.28
CA GLY A 157 3.23 23.00 8.49
C GLY A 157 3.68 23.57 7.13
N ARG A 158 2.96 24.55 6.60
CA ARG A 158 3.30 25.28 5.35
C ARG A 158 4.12 26.55 5.59
N SER A 159 4.18 27.04 6.82
CA SER A 159 4.91 28.26 7.15
C SER A 159 6.43 28.01 7.19
N GLY A 160 7.23 29.08 6.98
CA GLY A 160 8.68 29.03 7.15
C GLY A 160 9.10 28.60 8.57
N LEU A 161 8.24 28.79 9.58
CA LEU A 161 8.52 28.37 10.96
C LEU A 161 8.64 26.85 11.11
N SER A 162 7.95 26.08 10.27
CA SER A 162 8.03 24.61 10.29
C SER A 162 9.40 24.08 9.88
N THR A 163 10.24 24.87 9.22
CA THR A 163 11.61 24.47 8.82
C THR A 163 12.53 24.20 9.99
N TRP A 164 12.24 24.77 11.17
CA TRP A 164 12.97 24.52 12.42
C TRP A 164 12.69 23.13 13.02
N LEU A 165 11.64 22.46 12.56
CA LEU A 165 11.30 21.11 13.03
C LEU A 165 12.13 20.04 12.30
N PRO A 166 12.47 18.94 13.01
CA PRO A 166 13.03 17.76 12.36
C PRO A 166 12.17 17.32 11.17
N ALA A 167 12.80 16.84 10.08
CA ALA A 167 12.14 16.53 8.81
C ALA A 167 10.93 15.59 8.97
N ARG A 168 11.01 14.59 9.85
CA ARG A 168 9.90 13.65 10.14
C ARG A 168 8.69 14.31 10.80
N LEU A 169 8.92 15.25 11.73
CA LEU A 169 7.83 15.99 12.37
C LEU A 169 7.18 16.96 11.38
N ARG A 170 7.97 17.61 10.55
CA ARG A 170 7.45 18.43 9.45
C ARG A 170 6.62 17.61 8.46
N ALA A 171 7.07 16.39 8.12
CA ALA A 171 6.29 15.47 7.27
C ALA A 171 4.94 15.13 7.89
N LEU A 172 4.87 14.84 9.19
CA LEU A 172 3.60 14.59 9.90
C LEU A 172 2.64 15.78 9.79
N LEU A 173 3.14 17.01 9.89
CA LEU A 173 2.31 18.22 9.79
C LEU A 173 1.83 18.47 8.36
N THR A 174 2.70 18.29 7.37
CA THR A 174 2.38 18.54 5.96
C THR A 174 1.48 17.45 5.36
N LEU A 175 1.59 16.21 5.86
CA LEU A 175 0.76 15.07 5.46
C LEU A 175 -0.49 14.93 6.35
N ALA A 176 -0.69 15.82 7.34
CA ALA A 176 -1.86 15.75 8.21
C ALA A 176 -3.16 15.82 7.38
N PRO A 177 -4.01 14.77 7.43
CA PRO A 177 -5.20 14.72 6.63
C PRO A 177 -6.22 15.79 7.05
N ARG A 178 -7.14 16.11 6.16
CA ARG A 178 -8.33 16.88 6.53
C ARG A 178 -9.28 15.92 7.25
N VAL A 179 -9.41 16.11 8.56
CA VAL A 179 -10.28 15.29 9.39
C VAL A 179 -11.46 16.14 9.85
N THR A 180 -12.67 15.62 9.67
CA THR A 180 -13.91 16.26 10.16
C THR A 180 -14.52 15.43 11.28
N TRP A 181 -15.34 16.05 12.13
CA TRP A 181 -16.09 15.32 13.14
C TRP A 181 -16.99 14.25 12.53
N ALA A 182 -17.62 14.56 11.39
CA ALA A 182 -18.42 13.60 10.65
C ALA A 182 -17.61 12.36 10.26
N ALA A 183 -16.37 12.52 9.75
CA ALA A 183 -15.50 11.41 9.39
C ALA A 183 -15.10 10.55 10.61
N ILE A 184 -14.74 11.19 11.74
CA ILE A 184 -14.34 10.50 12.96
C ILE A 184 -15.49 9.70 13.59
N THR A 185 -16.71 10.24 13.54
CA THR A 185 -17.90 9.62 14.13
C THR A 185 -18.65 8.73 13.15
N SER A 186 -18.32 8.80 11.86
CA SER A 186 -18.95 7.99 10.82
C SER A 186 -18.85 6.49 11.15
N ARG A 187 -19.97 5.81 10.96
CA ARG A 187 -20.07 4.35 11.03
C ARG A 187 -20.85 3.88 9.82
N VAL A 188 -20.34 2.89 9.14
CA VAL A 188 -21.09 2.20 8.09
C VAL A 188 -22.02 1.18 8.75
N ALA A 189 -23.19 0.94 8.17
CA ALA A 189 -24.08 -0.12 8.61
C ALA A 189 -23.40 -1.48 8.47
N GLU A 190 -23.69 -2.38 9.41
CA GLU A 190 -23.16 -3.75 9.36
C GLU A 190 -23.65 -4.50 8.11
N ARG A 191 -24.88 -4.22 7.69
CA ARG A 191 -25.51 -4.81 6.51
C ARG A 191 -26.23 -3.72 5.71
N THR A 192 -25.95 -3.67 4.42
CA THR A 192 -26.64 -2.81 3.46
C THR A 192 -27.24 -3.69 2.37
N PRO A 193 -28.57 -3.68 2.17
CA PRO A 193 -29.22 -4.50 1.17
C PRO A 193 -28.89 -4.04 -0.25
N ALA A 194 -28.96 -4.96 -1.19
CA ALA A 194 -28.85 -4.66 -2.62
C ALA A 194 -30.07 -3.84 -3.08
N VAL A 195 -29.85 -2.95 -4.03
CA VAL A 195 -30.95 -2.32 -4.77
C VAL A 195 -31.50 -3.33 -5.81
N GLY A 196 -32.75 -3.74 -5.65
CA GLY A 196 -33.38 -4.78 -6.46
C GLY A 196 -32.93 -6.20 -6.07
N THR A 197 -32.92 -7.11 -7.04
CA THR A 197 -32.50 -8.51 -6.76
C THR A 197 -31.01 -8.61 -6.47
N THR A 198 -30.64 -9.34 -5.41
CA THR A 198 -29.26 -9.55 -5.04
C THR A 198 -28.53 -10.38 -6.09
N ARG A 199 -27.39 -9.87 -6.57
CA ARG A 199 -26.52 -10.53 -7.55
C ARG A 199 -25.34 -11.20 -6.85
N LEU A 200 -24.84 -10.59 -5.77
CA LEU A 200 -23.66 -11.02 -5.04
C LEU A 200 -23.74 -10.53 -3.59
N THR A 201 -23.27 -11.34 -2.63
CA THR A 201 -23.09 -10.94 -1.25
C THR A 201 -21.61 -10.69 -0.99
N VAL A 202 -21.25 -9.46 -0.60
CA VAL A 202 -19.85 -9.05 -0.45
C VAL A 202 -19.55 -8.56 0.95
N GLY A 203 -18.36 -8.88 1.44
CA GLY A 203 -17.81 -8.32 2.66
C GLY A 203 -16.97 -7.08 2.36
N LEU A 204 -17.19 -5.96 3.02
CA LEU A 204 -16.39 -4.76 2.84
C LEU A 204 -15.34 -4.61 3.94
N LEU A 205 -14.06 -4.50 3.57
CA LEU A 205 -13.02 -4.03 4.49
C LEU A 205 -13.14 -2.51 4.65
N THR A 206 -13.50 -2.05 5.86
CA THR A 206 -13.54 -0.62 6.18
C THR A 206 -12.17 -0.03 6.55
N GLY A 207 -11.18 -0.90 6.86
CA GLY A 207 -9.80 -0.52 7.13
C GLY A 207 -9.54 0.22 8.45
N CYS A 208 -8.30 0.61 8.68
CA CYS A 208 -7.90 1.41 9.85
C CYS A 208 -7.91 2.93 9.52
N VAL A 209 -7.01 3.39 8.64
CA VAL A 209 -6.92 4.79 8.19
C VAL A 209 -8.12 5.15 7.32
N GLN A 210 -8.52 4.27 6.40
CA GLN A 210 -9.64 4.47 5.48
C GLN A 210 -10.93 4.83 6.23
N ARG A 211 -11.24 4.11 7.32
CA ARG A 211 -12.44 4.32 8.14
C ARG A 211 -12.54 5.71 8.76
N LEU A 212 -11.41 6.34 9.08
CA LEU A 212 -11.36 7.60 9.84
C LEU A 212 -11.01 8.81 8.99
N VAL A 213 -10.18 8.63 7.96
CA VAL A 213 -9.68 9.72 7.12
C VAL A 213 -10.46 9.81 5.81
N PHE A 214 -10.85 8.65 5.29
CA PHE A 214 -11.54 8.51 4.00
C PHE A 214 -12.86 7.73 4.15
N SER A 215 -13.62 8.00 5.23
CA SER A 215 -14.91 7.35 5.47
C SER A 215 -15.89 7.50 4.29
N HIS A 216 -15.84 8.63 3.59
CA HIS A 216 -16.61 8.92 2.39
C HIS A 216 -16.30 7.93 1.23
N VAL A 217 -15.07 7.42 1.13
CA VAL A 217 -14.75 6.37 0.14
C VAL A 217 -15.44 5.05 0.49
N ASN A 218 -15.54 4.69 1.78
CA ASN A 218 -16.29 3.51 2.20
C ASN A 218 -17.80 3.68 1.91
N VAL A 219 -18.34 4.86 2.15
CA VAL A 219 -19.75 5.17 1.84
C VAL A 219 -19.99 5.06 0.33
N ALA A 220 -19.16 5.71 -0.49
CA ALA A 220 -19.25 5.60 -1.95
C ALA A 220 -19.14 4.16 -2.44
N THR A 221 -18.24 3.37 -1.83
CA THR A 221 -18.10 1.93 -2.15
C THR A 221 -19.38 1.16 -1.87
N ILE A 222 -20.02 1.40 -0.70
CA ILE A 222 -21.28 0.75 -0.34
C ILE A 222 -22.40 1.16 -1.30
N ASN A 223 -22.52 2.48 -1.58
CA ASN A 223 -23.55 3.00 -2.48
C ASN A 223 -23.44 2.37 -3.88
N VAL A 224 -22.24 2.35 -4.45
CA VAL A 224 -22.01 1.75 -5.77
C VAL A 224 -22.32 0.26 -5.77
N LEU A 225 -21.79 -0.49 -4.81
CA LEU A 225 -22.03 -1.93 -4.74
C LEU A 225 -23.53 -2.26 -4.55
N ALA A 226 -24.20 -1.53 -3.67
CA ALA A 226 -25.65 -1.72 -3.47
C ALA A 226 -26.44 -1.38 -4.73
N ALA A 227 -26.13 -0.27 -5.41
CA ALA A 227 -26.78 0.14 -6.66
C ALA A 227 -26.54 -0.88 -7.80
N GLU A 228 -25.38 -1.52 -7.82
CA GLU A 228 -25.05 -2.60 -8.77
C GLU A 228 -25.65 -3.97 -8.37
N GLY A 229 -26.40 -4.03 -7.29
CA GLY A 229 -27.10 -5.24 -6.83
C GLY A 229 -26.30 -6.14 -5.90
N CYS A 230 -25.31 -5.60 -5.19
CA CYS A 230 -24.61 -6.33 -4.13
C CYS A 230 -25.25 -6.06 -2.77
N GLU A 231 -25.45 -7.13 -2.00
CA GLU A 231 -25.62 -6.98 -0.55
C GLU A 231 -24.25 -6.81 0.09
N VAL A 232 -24.07 -5.75 0.90
CA VAL A 232 -22.78 -5.42 1.50
C VAL A 232 -22.81 -5.70 3.00
N ILE A 233 -21.86 -6.50 3.48
CA ILE A 233 -21.67 -6.85 4.89
C ILE A 233 -20.34 -6.24 5.36
N ALA A 234 -20.38 -5.40 6.38
CA ALA A 234 -19.22 -4.75 6.99
C ALA A 234 -19.14 -5.11 8.49
N PRO A 235 -18.53 -6.24 8.87
CA PRO A 235 -18.50 -6.69 10.26
C PRO A 235 -17.90 -5.62 11.17
N PRO A 236 -18.52 -5.26 12.29
CA PRO A 236 -18.01 -4.21 13.20
C PRO A 236 -16.72 -4.64 13.94
N THR A 237 -16.47 -5.93 14.03
CA THR A 237 -15.32 -6.54 14.70
C THR A 237 -14.03 -6.50 13.87
N GLN A 238 -14.11 -6.17 12.58
CA GLN A 238 -12.95 -6.07 11.69
C GLN A 238 -11.95 -5.01 12.17
N GLY A 239 -10.68 -5.24 11.90
CA GLY A 239 -9.58 -4.35 12.29
C GLY A 239 -8.72 -3.91 11.11
N CYS A 240 -7.42 -3.76 11.38
CA CYS A 240 -6.40 -3.51 10.36
C CYS A 240 -6.12 -4.79 9.55
N CYS A 241 -5.78 -4.63 8.26
CA CYS A 241 -5.32 -5.72 7.40
C CYS A 241 -3.88 -6.19 7.70
N GLY A 242 -3.12 -5.46 8.51
CA GLY A 242 -1.72 -5.81 8.82
C GLY A 242 -0.69 -5.40 7.77
N ALA A 243 -1.07 -4.84 6.63
CA ALA A 243 -0.16 -4.45 5.54
C ALA A 243 1.03 -3.61 6.02
N LEU A 244 0.77 -2.65 6.93
CA LEU A 244 1.81 -1.78 7.47
C LEU A 244 2.87 -2.57 8.25
N ALA A 245 2.44 -3.54 9.05
CA ALA A 245 3.33 -4.42 9.80
C ALA A 245 4.10 -5.37 8.85
N LEU A 246 3.42 -5.99 7.88
CA LEU A 246 4.02 -6.88 6.89
C LEU A 246 5.16 -6.19 6.13
N HIS A 247 4.88 -5.04 5.53
CA HIS A 247 5.87 -4.29 4.75
C HIS A 247 7.03 -3.71 5.59
N ALA A 248 6.86 -3.62 6.91
CA ALA A 248 7.92 -3.20 7.83
C ALA A 248 8.75 -4.37 8.40
N GLY A 249 8.43 -5.63 8.03
CA GLY A 249 9.11 -6.82 8.56
C GLY A 249 8.62 -7.28 9.93
N ARG A 250 7.50 -6.74 10.44
CA ARG A 250 6.88 -7.13 11.72
C ARG A 250 5.90 -8.28 11.49
N LEU A 251 6.45 -9.44 11.09
CA LEU A 251 5.66 -10.57 10.60
C LEU A 251 4.67 -11.12 11.62
N ASP A 252 5.05 -11.20 12.90
CA ASP A 252 4.16 -11.75 13.93
C ASP A 252 2.93 -10.86 14.16
N GLU A 253 3.12 -9.53 14.11
CA GLU A 253 2.00 -8.59 14.17
C GLU A 253 1.11 -8.69 12.92
N ALA A 254 1.72 -8.83 11.74
CA ALA A 254 0.98 -9.01 10.49
C ALA A 254 0.14 -10.30 10.54
N ARG A 255 0.72 -11.42 11.01
CA ARG A 255 0.03 -12.70 11.23
C ARG A 255 -1.13 -12.55 12.22
N ALA A 256 -0.94 -11.81 13.31
CA ALA A 256 -1.99 -11.56 14.30
C ALA A 256 -3.15 -10.75 13.73
N PHE A 257 -2.87 -9.71 12.93
CA PHE A 257 -3.90 -8.94 12.23
C PHE A 257 -4.64 -9.78 11.19
N ALA A 258 -3.93 -10.61 10.42
CA ALA A 258 -4.52 -11.51 9.44
C ALA A 258 -5.50 -12.49 10.09
N ARG A 259 -5.10 -13.17 11.17
CA ARG A 259 -5.98 -14.10 11.91
C ARG A 259 -7.24 -13.40 12.41
N LYS A 260 -7.10 -12.21 13.00
CA LYS A 260 -8.22 -11.43 13.49
C LYS A 260 -9.18 -11.02 12.37
N LEU A 261 -8.64 -10.62 11.22
CA LEU A 261 -9.45 -10.19 10.09
C LEU A 261 -10.19 -11.37 9.44
N ILE A 262 -9.52 -12.51 9.26
CA ILE A 262 -10.15 -13.74 8.78
C ILE A 262 -11.32 -14.12 9.70
N ALA A 263 -11.09 -14.15 11.02
CA ALA A 263 -12.13 -14.47 11.99
C ALA A 263 -13.32 -13.50 11.95
N ALA A 264 -13.09 -12.22 11.62
CA ALA A 264 -14.17 -11.23 11.54
C ALA A 264 -15.14 -11.48 10.38
N PHE A 265 -14.68 -12.16 9.32
CA PHE A 265 -15.50 -12.51 8.15
C PHE A 265 -15.98 -13.97 8.14
N ASP A 266 -15.56 -14.78 9.13
CA ASP A 266 -16.02 -16.16 9.24
C ASP A 266 -17.54 -16.19 9.48
N GLY A 267 -18.20 -17.13 8.80
CA GLY A 267 -19.66 -17.32 8.95
C GLY A 267 -20.52 -16.18 8.37
N SER A 268 -19.91 -15.15 7.77
CA SER A 268 -20.66 -14.02 7.19
C SER A 268 -21.40 -14.37 5.88
N GLY A 269 -21.09 -15.51 5.27
CA GLY A 269 -21.71 -15.93 3.99
C GLY A 269 -21.28 -15.12 2.77
N VAL A 270 -20.25 -14.27 2.90
CA VAL A 270 -19.79 -13.43 1.78
C VAL A 270 -19.02 -14.22 0.73
N GLU A 271 -19.29 -13.94 -0.53
CA GLU A 271 -18.67 -14.60 -1.69
C GLU A 271 -17.37 -13.90 -2.11
N ARG A 272 -17.30 -12.59 -1.94
CA ARG A 272 -16.11 -11.77 -2.20
C ARG A 272 -15.82 -10.87 -0.99
N ILE A 273 -14.55 -10.55 -0.79
CA ILE A 273 -14.09 -9.58 0.22
C ILE A 273 -13.55 -8.36 -0.53
N VAL A 274 -14.32 -7.29 -0.50
CA VAL A 274 -14.06 -6.07 -1.24
C VAL A 274 -13.12 -5.16 -0.47
N VAL A 275 -12.12 -4.65 -1.15
CA VAL A 275 -11.15 -3.70 -0.62
C VAL A 275 -11.09 -2.49 -1.54
N ASN A 276 -11.09 -1.29 -0.96
CA ASN A 276 -10.93 -0.01 -1.66
C ASN A 276 -9.62 0.70 -1.29
N ALA A 277 -8.60 -0.07 -0.94
CA ALA A 277 -7.28 0.43 -0.57
C ALA A 277 -6.23 -0.57 -1.06
N ALA A 278 -5.50 -0.20 -2.11
CA ALA A 278 -4.58 -1.08 -2.84
C ALA A 278 -3.56 -1.81 -1.95
N GLY A 279 -2.97 -1.11 -0.97
CA GLY A 279 -2.01 -1.72 -0.04
C GLY A 279 -2.65 -2.74 0.91
N CYS A 280 -3.92 -2.55 1.30
CA CYS A 280 -4.65 -3.55 2.07
C CYS A 280 -4.97 -4.77 1.21
N GLY A 281 -5.44 -4.56 -0.02
CA GLY A 281 -5.82 -5.63 -0.95
C GLY A 281 -4.65 -6.54 -1.28
N SER A 282 -3.47 -5.98 -1.57
CA SER A 282 -2.28 -6.79 -1.86
C SER A 282 -1.90 -7.69 -0.69
N SER A 283 -1.79 -7.13 0.52
CA SER A 283 -1.44 -7.93 1.71
C SER A 283 -2.48 -8.99 2.05
N MET A 284 -3.78 -8.70 1.85
CA MET A 284 -4.83 -9.69 2.12
C MET A 284 -4.84 -10.83 1.12
N LYS A 285 -4.46 -10.57 -0.15
CA LYS A 285 -4.27 -11.62 -1.17
C LYS A 285 -3.07 -12.53 -0.85
N GLU A 286 -2.12 -12.07 -0.03
CA GLU A 286 -0.93 -12.80 0.42
C GLU A 286 -1.11 -13.55 1.76
N TYR A 287 -2.30 -13.50 2.39
CA TYR A 287 -2.52 -14.17 3.68
C TYR A 287 -2.30 -15.68 3.65
N GLY A 288 -2.57 -16.33 2.51
CA GLY A 288 -2.29 -17.75 2.30
C GLY A 288 -0.80 -18.08 2.49
N GLU A 289 0.10 -17.23 1.97
CA GLU A 289 1.55 -17.37 2.14
C GLU A 289 1.99 -16.94 3.55
N LEU A 290 1.46 -15.83 4.06
CA LEU A 290 1.80 -15.28 5.37
C LEU A 290 1.52 -16.26 6.53
N LEU A 291 0.47 -17.10 6.39
CA LEU A 291 0.03 -18.06 7.39
C LEU A 291 0.23 -19.52 6.95
N ALA A 292 1.05 -19.76 5.91
CA ALA A 292 1.27 -21.09 5.35
C ALA A 292 1.80 -22.12 6.38
N ASP A 293 2.65 -21.66 7.29
CA ASP A 293 3.28 -22.48 8.33
C ASP A 293 2.42 -22.63 9.61
N ASP A 294 1.22 -22.06 9.64
CA ASP A 294 0.28 -22.17 10.76
C ASP A 294 -0.80 -23.21 10.46
N PRO A 295 -0.72 -24.44 11.00
CA PRO A 295 -1.66 -25.53 10.67
C PRO A 295 -3.12 -25.20 10.98
N ALA A 296 -3.38 -24.33 11.96
CA ALA A 296 -4.73 -23.92 12.33
C ALA A 296 -5.33 -22.87 11.38
N TRP A 297 -4.49 -22.14 10.64
CA TRP A 297 -4.91 -20.99 9.84
C TRP A 297 -4.60 -21.10 8.35
N ALA A 298 -3.65 -21.91 7.93
CA ALA A 298 -3.20 -22.00 6.54
C ALA A 298 -4.35 -22.18 5.54
N SER A 299 -5.22 -23.18 5.73
CA SER A 299 -6.36 -23.43 4.85
C SER A 299 -7.37 -22.28 4.86
N ARG A 300 -7.69 -21.73 6.04
CA ARG A 300 -8.60 -20.57 6.19
C ARG A 300 -8.05 -19.31 5.54
N ALA A 301 -6.75 -19.07 5.69
CA ALA A 301 -6.06 -17.93 5.10
C ALA A 301 -6.04 -18.02 3.56
N HIS A 302 -5.79 -19.21 3.02
CA HIS A 302 -5.86 -19.44 1.57
C HIS A 302 -7.28 -19.23 1.02
N ALA A 303 -8.29 -19.80 1.69
CA ALA A 303 -9.69 -19.62 1.31
C ALA A 303 -10.16 -18.16 1.44
N PHE A 304 -9.66 -17.43 2.42
CA PHE A 304 -9.92 -16.00 2.58
C PHE A 304 -9.27 -15.19 1.45
N ALA A 305 -7.96 -15.37 1.21
CA ALA A 305 -7.19 -14.66 0.21
C ALA A 305 -7.76 -14.83 -1.21
N SER A 306 -8.24 -16.03 -1.56
CA SER A 306 -8.84 -16.33 -2.87
C SER A 306 -10.10 -15.52 -3.16
N ARG A 307 -10.82 -15.02 -2.13
CA ARG A 307 -12.03 -14.21 -2.25
C ARG A 307 -11.78 -12.71 -2.26
N VAL A 308 -10.55 -12.25 -1.94
CA VAL A 308 -10.21 -10.83 -1.88
C VAL A 308 -10.19 -10.22 -3.28
N ARG A 309 -10.89 -9.10 -3.44
CA ARG A 309 -10.97 -8.34 -4.69
C ARG A 309 -10.88 -6.83 -4.39
N ASP A 310 -10.22 -6.10 -5.27
CA ASP A 310 -10.42 -4.65 -5.31
C ASP A 310 -11.86 -4.33 -5.72
N VAL A 311 -12.37 -3.20 -5.28
CA VAL A 311 -13.74 -2.78 -5.64
C VAL A 311 -13.93 -2.71 -7.15
N SER A 312 -12.89 -2.32 -7.90
CA SER A 312 -12.95 -2.26 -9.36
C SER A 312 -13.02 -3.64 -10.01
N GLU A 313 -12.35 -4.65 -9.41
CA GLU A 313 -12.48 -6.05 -9.86
C GLU A 313 -13.92 -6.53 -9.67
N VAL A 314 -14.54 -6.28 -8.50
CA VAL A 314 -15.90 -6.73 -8.22
C VAL A 314 -16.91 -6.10 -9.16
N VAL A 315 -16.85 -4.78 -9.36
CA VAL A 315 -17.77 -4.11 -10.29
C VAL A 315 -17.59 -4.61 -11.72
N SER A 316 -16.35 -4.91 -12.13
CA SER A 316 -16.08 -5.52 -13.44
C SER A 316 -16.60 -6.97 -13.53
N GLU A 317 -16.46 -7.80 -12.47
CA GLU A 317 -17.01 -9.16 -12.39
C GLU A 317 -18.55 -9.17 -12.53
N LEU A 318 -19.23 -8.14 -12.08
CA LEU A 318 -20.68 -8.00 -12.23
C LEU A 318 -21.12 -7.77 -13.68
N GLY A 319 -20.23 -7.38 -14.58
CA GLY A 319 -20.52 -7.15 -16.00
C GLY A 319 -21.29 -5.85 -16.24
N ALA A 320 -22.36 -5.88 -17.07
CA ALA A 320 -23.08 -4.68 -17.43
C ALA A 320 -23.62 -3.92 -16.22
N PRO A 321 -23.40 -2.58 -16.15
CA PRO A 321 -23.89 -1.75 -15.07
C PRO A 321 -25.42 -1.84 -14.93
N ARG A 322 -25.90 -1.99 -13.69
CA ARG A 322 -27.32 -1.94 -13.37
C ARG A 322 -27.80 -0.51 -13.14
N ALA A 323 -27.00 0.25 -12.38
CA ALA A 323 -27.31 1.63 -12.06
C ALA A 323 -27.02 2.56 -13.26
N PRO A 324 -27.88 3.56 -13.52
CA PRO A 324 -27.60 4.53 -14.57
C PRO A 324 -26.32 5.33 -14.26
N ARG A 325 -25.66 5.81 -15.31
CA ARG A 325 -24.52 6.71 -15.20
C ARG A 325 -24.92 8.08 -15.73
N HIS A 326 -24.98 9.07 -14.84
CA HIS A 326 -25.20 10.47 -15.22
C HIS A 326 -23.87 11.09 -15.66
N PRO A 327 -23.89 12.06 -16.59
CA PRO A 327 -22.68 12.73 -17.05
C PRO A 327 -21.92 13.43 -15.94
N LEU A 328 -20.60 13.28 -15.96
CA LEU A 328 -19.65 14.02 -15.14
C LEU A 328 -18.60 14.61 -16.08
N ASN A 329 -18.80 15.86 -16.53
CA ASN A 329 -17.91 16.47 -17.52
C ASN A 329 -16.60 16.90 -16.88
N GLY A 330 -15.47 16.56 -17.54
CA GLY A 330 -14.14 16.97 -17.10
C GLY A 330 -13.08 15.93 -17.44
N THR A 331 -11.83 16.28 -17.12
CA THR A 331 -10.67 15.44 -17.30
C THR A 331 -10.23 14.85 -15.97
N VAL A 332 -10.15 13.53 -15.88
CA VAL A 332 -9.57 12.82 -14.73
C VAL A 332 -8.21 12.22 -15.11
N VAL A 333 -7.18 12.60 -14.36
CA VAL A 333 -5.87 11.93 -14.44
C VAL A 333 -5.86 10.77 -13.46
N TYR A 334 -5.72 9.55 -14.00
CA TYR A 334 -5.66 8.35 -13.17
C TYR A 334 -4.20 7.97 -12.87
N HIS A 335 -3.85 7.94 -11.56
CA HIS A 335 -2.57 7.44 -11.06
C HIS A 335 -2.71 5.98 -10.60
N ASP A 336 -1.92 5.09 -11.19
CA ASP A 336 -1.88 3.69 -10.79
C ASP A 336 -1.27 3.54 -9.38
N ALA A 337 -2.08 3.14 -8.42
CA ALA A 337 -1.54 2.75 -7.12
C ALA A 337 -0.66 1.51 -7.31
N CYS A 338 0.63 1.61 -6.94
CA CYS A 338 1.63 0.57 -7.24
C CYS A 338 1.23 -0.83 -6.75
N HIS A 339 0.64 -0.95 -5.55
CA HIS A 339 0.15 -2.21 -5.02
C HIS A 339 -1.10 -2.74 -5.75
N LEU A 340 -1.85 -1.89 -6.44
CA LEU A 340 -2.95 -2.33 -7.29
C LEU A 340 -2.40 -2.84 -8.64
N ALA A 341 -1.56 -2.04 -9.29
CA ALA A 341 -1.05 -2.32 -10.61
C ALA A 341 -0.01 -3.46 -10.64
N HIS A 342 0.94 -3.47 -9.69
CA HIS A 342 2.08 -4.40 -9.71
C HIS A 342 1.87 -5.63 -8.83
N ALA A 343 1.37 -5.46 -7.59
CA ALA A 343 1.19 -6.58 -6.68
C ALA A 343 -0.08 -7.37 -6.98
N GLN A 344 -1.18 -6.69 -7.40
CA GLN A 344 -2.45 -7.34 -7.68
C GLN A 344 -2.76 -7.54 -9.16
N GLY A 345 -1.99 -6.92 -10.08
CA GLY A 345 -2.22 -7.01 -11.53
C GLY A 345 -3.47 -6.27 -12.02
N VAL A 346 -4.09 -5.43 -11.20
CA VAL A 346 -5.33 -4.70 -11.50
C VAL A 346 -4.99 -3.36 -12.13
N ARG A 347 -5.17 -3.23 -13.44
CA ARG A 347 -4.82 -2.05 -14.24
C ARG A 347 -5.97 -1.51 -15.09
N ALA A 348 -6.67 -2.39 -15.80
CA ALA A 348 -7.76 -2.03 -16.70
C ALA A 348 -9.02 -1.62 -15.92
N GLN A 349 -9.40 -2.41 -14.93
CA GLN A 349 -10.68 -2.30 -14.22
C GLN A 349 -10.97 -0.89 -13.64
N PRO A 350 -10.04 -0.20 -12.94
CA PRO A 350 -10.31 1.15 -12.47
C PRO A 350 -10.54 2.16 -13.60
N ARG A 351 -9.81 1.99 -14.73
CA ARG A 351 -9.97 2.85 -15.91
C ARG A 351 -11.29 2.61 -16.61
N ASP A 352 -11.70 1.35 -16.72
CA ASP A 352 -12.95 0.97 -17.37
C ASP A 352 -14.15 1.49 -16.58
N LEU A 353 -14.08 1.45 -15.24
CA LEU A 353 -15.08 2.07 -14.37
C LEU A 353 -15.22 3.59 -14.62
N LEU A 354 -14.09 4.29 -14.75
CA LEU A 354 -14.09 5.72 -15.00
C LEU A 354 -14.58 6.06 -16.41
N ARG A 355 -14.17 5.29 -17.43
CA ARG A 355 -14.60 5.46 -18.82
C ARG A 355 -16.09 5.19 -19.04
N ALA A 356 -16.71 4.41 -18.15
CA ALA A 356 -18.15 4.17 -18.18
C ALA A 356 -18.98 5.39 -17.74
N ILE A 357 -18.33 6.46 -17.24
CA ILE A 357 -18.99 7.70 -16.84
C ILE A 357 -19.08 8.63 -18.07
N PRO A 358 -20.28 8.97 -18.55
CA PRO A 358 -20.43 9.86 -19.70
C PRO A 358 -19.80 11.24 -19.44
N GLY A 359 -19.10 11.79 -20.43
CA GLY A 359 -18.49 13.12 -20.36
C GLY A 359 -17.17 13.19 -19.60
N LEU A 360 -16.70 12.10 -18.99
CA LEU A 360 -15.43 12.05 -18.26
C LEU A 360 -14.30 11.57 -19.18
N ASP A 361 -13.30 12.43 -19.42
CA ASP A 361 -12.09 12.08 -20.15
C ASP A 361 -11.05 11.48 -19.20
N VAL A 362 -10.65 10.23 -19.45
CA VAL A 362 -9.74 9.47 -18.59
C VAL A 362 -8.36 9.41 -19.20
N VAL A 363 -7.43 10.15 -18.62
CA VAL A 363 -6.05 10.27 -19.10
C VAL A 363 -5.04 9.69 -18.12
N SER A 364 -3.91 9.22 -18.63
CA SER A 364 -2.80 8.73 -17.81
C SER A 364 -1.64 9.71 -17.88
N PRO A 365 -0.98 10.04 -16.75
CA PRO A 365 0.22 10.89 -16.76
C PRO A 365 1.41 10.10 -17.31
N ALA A 366 2.50 10.77 -17.61
CA ALA A 366 3.78 10.08 -17.81
C ALA A 366 4.16 9.30 -16.54
N GLU A 367 4.82 8.16 -16.72
CA GLU A 367 5.21 7.27 -15.62
C GLU A 367 4.03 6.89 -14.68
N PRO A 368 2.90 6.42 -15.22
CA PRO A 368 1.67 6.24 -14.42
C PRO A 368 1.87 5.28 -13.26
N GLU A 369 2.67 4.24 -13.44
CA GLU A 369 2.90 3.15 -12.49
C GLU A 369 4.06 3.40 -11.50
N VAL A 370 4.87 4.47 -11.69
CA VAL A 370 5.95 4.82 -10.75
C VAL A 370 5.34 5.28 -9.43
N CYS A 371 5.86 4.76 -8.32
CA CYS A 371 5.34 5.03 -6.98
C CYS A 371 5.33 6.53 -6.67
N CYS A 372 4.27 7.00 -6.03
CA CYS A 372 4.10 8.40 -5.58
C CYS A 372 4.95 8.79 -4.36
N GLY A 373 5.68 7.85 -3.76
CA GLY A 373 6.49 8.08 -2.57
C GLY A 373 5.78 7.83 -1.23
N SER A 374 4.50 7.44 -1.21
CA SER A 374 3.75 7.22 0.04
C SER A 374 4.22 5.99 0.82
N ALA A 375 4.14 4.80 0.20
CA ALA A 375 4.63 3.48 0.67
C ALA A 375 4.52 3.23 2.19
N GLY A 376 3.32 3.14 2.71
CA GLY A 376 3.07 2.88 4.13
C GLY A 376 3.53 4.02 5.02
N ILE A 377 4.59 3.82 5.80
CA ILE A 377 5.20 4.86 6.65
C ILE A 377 6.42 5.53 5.99
N TYR A 378 6.76 5.15 4.76
CA TYR A 378 7.97 5.61 4.07
C TYR A 378 8.07 7.13 4.00
N ASN A 379 6.97 7.81 3.65
CA ASN A 379 6.91 9.27 3.58
C ASN A 379 7.12 9.98 4.93
N LEU A 380 7.02 9.26 6.05
CA LEU A 380 7.32 9.77 7.39
C LEU A 380 8.76 9.47 7.82
N VAL A 381 9.34 8.35 7.37
CA VAL A 381 10.70 7.93 7.75
C VAL A 381 11.76 8.36 6.72
N GLN A 382 11.37 8.53 5.45
CA GLN A 382 12.20 8.99 4.33
C GLN A 382 11.56 10.21 3.62
N PRO A 383 11.31 11.31 4.33
CA PRO A 383 10.49 12.41 3.84
C PRO A 383 11.08 13.13 2.62
N GLN A 384 12.42 13.15 2.46
CA GLN A 384 13.06 13.77 1.31
C GLN A 384 12.75 12.99 0.02
N ALA A 385 13.11 11.70 -0.01
CA ALA A 385 12.87 10.86 -1.19
C ALA A 385 11.37 10.75 -1.54
N ALA A 386 10.51 10.69 -0.52
CA ALA A 386 9.07 10.73 -0.70
C ALA A 386 8.58 12.05 -1.30
N GLY A 387 9.20 13.17 -0.87
CA GLY A 387 8.96 14.50 -1.42
C GLY A 387 9.32 14.57 -2.90
N ASP A 388 10.53 14.16 -3.26
CA ASP A 388 11.05 14.19 -4.63
C ASP A 388 10.18 13.34 -5.58
N LEU A 389 9.76 12.15 -5.15
CA LEU A 389 8.84 11.29 -5.92
C LEU A 389 7.45 11.92 -6.07
N GLY A 390 6.92 12.53 -5.01
CA GLY A 390 5.64 13.22 -5.05
C GLY A 390 5.67 14.42 -5.99
N GLU A 391 6.74 15.21 -5.97
CA GLU A 391 6.92 16.37 -6.84
C GLU A 391 7.07 15.96 -8.32
N ARG A 392 7.85 14.92 -8.60
CA ARG A 392 7.95 14.33 -9.94
C ARG A 392 6.58 13.88 -10.45
N LYS A 393 5.80 13.18 -9.62
CA LYS A 393 4.45 12.71 -9.97
C LYS A 393 3.52 13.88 -10.27
N VAL A 394 3.49 14.91 -9.44
CA VAL A 394 2.65 16.09 -9.62
C VAL A 394 3.09 16.87 -10.87
N GLY A 395 4.39 16.96 -11.16
CA GLY A 395 4.89 17.54 -12.41
C GLY A 395 4.29 16.86 -13.65
N HIS A 396 4.24 15.53 -13.68
CA HIS A 396 3.62 14.79 -14.80
C HIS A 396 2.09 14.95 -14.86
N ILE A 397 1.41 15.11 -13.71
CA ILE A 397 -0.02 15.33 -13.65
C ILE A 397 -0.39 16.74 -14.11
N SER A 398 0.39 17.76 -13.72
CA SER A 398 0.05 19.17 -13.95
C SER A 398 0.00 19.57 -15.44
N VAL A 399 0.82 18.95 -16.26
CA VAL A 399 0.81 19.23 -17.72
C VAL A 399 -0.49 18.81 -18.39
N LEU A 400 -1.25 17.90 -17.77
CA LEU A 400 -2.54 17.42 -18.29
C LEU A 400 -3.73 18.27 -17.85
N ARG A 401 -3.52 19.26 -16.96
CA ARG A 401 -4.54 20.20 -16.45
C ARG A 401 -5.84 19.52 -16.01
N PRO A 402 -5.78 18.54 -15.08
CA PRO A 402 -6.95 17.76 -14.70
C PRO A 402 -7.98 18.58 -13.90
N ASP A 403 -9.26 18.23 -14.04
CA ASP A 403 -10.31 18.60 -13.10
C ASP A 403 -10.28 17.72 -11.85
N PHE A 404 -9.88 16.45 -12.01
CA PHE A 404 -9.76 15.47 -10.94
C PHE A 404 -8.47 14.66 -11.07
N VAL A 405 -7.89 14.24 -9.93
CA VAL A 405 -6.85 13.22 -9.88
C VAL A 405 -7.40 12.02 -9.15
N ALA A 406 -7.41 10.84 -9.78
CA ALA A 406 -7.96 9.64 -9.19
C ALA A 406 -6.88 8.59 -8.87
N THR A 407 -6.98 7.94 -7.70
CA THR A 407 -6.10 6.83 -7.31
C THR A 407 -6.75 5.92 -6.27
N GLY A 408 -6.56 4.61 -6.38
CA GLY A 408 -7.19 3.57 -5.55
C GLY A 408 -6.45 3.29 -4.22
N ASN A 409 -5.77 4.29 -3.62
CA ASN A 409 -5.06 4.05 -2.37
C ASN A 409 -4.99 5.29 -1.47
N PRO A 410 -5.39 5.22 -0.19
CA PRO A 410 -5.42 6.38 0.72
C PRO A 410 -4.04 7.04 0.91
N GLY A 411 -2.97 6.25 0.96
CA GLY A 411 -1.62 6.78 1.06
C GLY A 411 -1.23 7.61 -0.17
N CYS A 412 -1.57 7.15 -1.38
CA CYS A 412 -1.34 7.90 -2.62
C CYS A 412 -2.18 9.19 -2.65
N MET A 413 -3.45 9.14 -2.20
CA MET A 413 -4.31 10.32 -2.12
C MET A 413 -3.68 11.42 -1.25
N ILE A 414 -3.22 11.06 -0.03
CA ILE A 414 -2.55 12.01 0.87
C ILE A 414 -1.27 12.57 0.24
N GLN A 415 -0.42 11.70 -0.31
CA GLN A 415 0.89 12.07 -0.84
C GLN A 415 0.78 13.01 -2.04
N ILE A 416 -0.08 12.66 -3.00
CA ILE A 416 -0.30 13.47 -4.22
C ILE A 416 -0.97 14.80 -3.85
N ALA A 417 -1.97 14.81 -2.97
CA ALA A 417 -2.62 16.04 -2.53
C ALA A 417 -1.65 16.99 -1.80
N ALA A 418 -0.77 16.45 -0.96
CA ALA A 418 0.25 17.24 -0.28
C ALA A 418 1.29 17.81 -1.25
N ALA A 419 1.77 17.02 -2.21
CA ALA A 419 2.71 17.45 -3.24
C ALA A 419 2.08 18.49 -4.19
N ALA A 420 0.83 18.28 -4.62
CA ALA A 420 0.06 19.22 -5.42
C ALA A 420 -0.08 20.58 -4.71
N THR A 421 -0.43 20.56 -3.43
CA THR A 421 -0.54 21.79 -2.62
C THR A 421 0.80 22.55 -2.53
N ARG A 422 1.94 21.84 -2.40
CA ARG A 422 3.27 22.50 -2.39
C ARG A 422 3.60 23.18 -3.72
N GLN A 423 3.11 22.63 -4.83
CA GLN A 423 3.31 23.21 -6.18
C GLN A 423 2.19 24.20 -6.59
N GLY A 424 1.30 24.59 -5.66
CA GLY A 424 0.24 25.57 -5.90
C GLY A 424 -1.01 25.02 -6.59
N HIS A 425 -1.12 23.71 -6.74
CA HIS A 425 -2.29 23.07 -7.34
C HIS A 425 -3.35 22.70 -6.29
N GLN A 426 -4.64 22.77 -6.66
CA GLN A 426 -5.76 22.50 -5.77
C GLN A 426 -6.76 21.48 -6.34
N TRP A 427 -6.30 20.55 -7.19
CA TRP A 427 -7.18 19.52 -7.73
C TRP A 427 -7.75 18.63 -6.63
N PRO A 428 -9.03 18.24 -6.72
CA PRO A 428 -9.58 17.16 -5.92
C PRO A 428 -8.81 15.85 -6.22
N VAL A 429 -8.18 15.27 -5.18
CA VAL A 429 -7.55 13.94 -5.28
C VAL A 429 -8.52 12.94 -4.65
N VAL A 430 -9.09 12.06 -5.48
CA VAL A 430 -10.24 11.23 -5.13
C VAL A 430 -9.98 9.75 -5.40
N HIS A 431 -10.81 8.89 -4.82
CA HIS A 431 -10.84 7.48 -5.18
C HIS A 431 -11.72 7.28 -6.43
N PRO A 432 -11.39 6.40 -7.40
CA PRO A 432 -12.22 6.14 -8.58
C PRO A 432 -13.68 5.88 -8.26
N ILE A 433 -13.95 5.13 -7.19
CA ILE A 433 -15.31 4.76 -6.78
C ILE A 433 -16.18 5.97 -6.38
N GLN A 434 -15.56 7.09 -5.94
CA GLN A 434 -16.30 8.31 -5.61
C GLN A 434 -16.84 9.01 -6.86
N LEU A 435 -16.10 8.96 -7.97
CA LEU A 435 -16.57 9.48 -9.26
C LEU A 435 -17.72 8.62 -9.80
N VAL A 436 -17.63 7.30 -9.62
CA VAL A 436 -18.71 6.37 -9.99
C VAL A 436 -19.95 6.62 -9.13
N ASP A 437 -19.81 6.80 -7.81
CA ASP A 437 -20.93 7.12 -6.91
C ASP A 437 -21.57 8.45 -7.29
N ALA A 438 -20.77 9.49 -7.56
CA ALA A 438 -21.26 10.78 -8.01
C ALA A 438 -22.06 10.68 -9.32
N SER A 439 -21.56 9.90 -10.28
CA SER A 439 -22.24 9.64 -11.56
C SER A 439 -23.56 8.89 -11.35
N ILE A 440 -23.61 7.85 -10.52
CA ILE A 440 -24.86 7.12 -10.21
C ILE A 440 -25.90 8.06 -9.59
N ARG A 441 -25.47 8.94 -8.69
CA ARG A 441 -26.34 9.85 -7.94
C ARG A 441 -26.66 11.16 -8.69
N GLY A 442 -26.12 11.38 -9.87
CA GLY A 442 -26.32 12.61 -10.65
C GLY A 442 -25.72 13.87 -9.99
N LEU A 443 -24.63 13.72 -9.23
CA LEU A 443 -23.95 14.84 -8.58
C LEU A 443 -22.96 15.50 -9.54
N ALA A 444 -22.72 16.81 -9.36
CA ALA A 444 -21.75 17.56 -10.18
C ALA A 444 -20.28 17.20 -9.89
N GLY A 445 -20.00 16.42 -8.83
CA GLY A 445 -18.67 15.98 -8.44
C GLY A 445 -18.70 15.09 -7.20
N PRO A 446 -17.56 14.49 -6.83
CA PRO A 446 -17.47 13.60 -5.69
C PRO A 446 -17.61 14.35 -4.37
N GLU A 447 -18.34 13.76 -3.42
CA GLU A 447 -18.43 14.26 -2.05
C GLU A 447 -17.10 13.98 -1.31
N SER A 448 -16.61 14.97 -0.53
CA SER A 448 -15.34 14.95 0.20
C SER A 448 -15.52 14.73 1.72
#